data_afd9a8bc3027e486628b42b0efcc4c81
#
_entry.id   afd9a8bc3027e486628b42b0efcc4c81
#
_cell.length_a   1.000
_cell.length_b   1.000
_cell.length_c   1.000
_cell.angle_alpha   90.00
_cell.angle_beta   90.00
_cell.angle_gamma   90.00
#
_symmetry.space_group_name_H-M   'P 1'
#
loop_
_entity.id
_entity.type
_entity.pdbx_description
1 polymer ?
#
loop_
_entity_poly.entity_id
_entity_poly.type
_entity_poly.pdbx_seq_one_letter_code
_entity_poly.pdbx_strand_id
1 'polypeptide(L)'
;MGRLTTLRGIRKFGIKTNNIKYDQPLVYTQNPDMCKEIANWSVGDIVEIKGSLTTKDINKVTTCPECKQKNSQEGNAVYVTPIHCYIRERGYSEEEALEKLKLLSEISNNVTLIGVVCRDPVLYRKNRTKITSYQLAVRRKFRISEDSIETKTDFPWVKSFGGIGANDILVLKKGSYIFLDGWVQARKFPRETVCSHCGHTYKWNDWSIEVVPYASEYVKNCRSIDEIKEEERKRIEASYKELYPGEEPPQFGEIEGLEEIEEQLDSHNSFEADSNPDAPRKLATYDDLDD
;
A
#
# COMPACT_ATOMS: atom_id res chain seq x y z
N MET A 1 -7.11 18.18 12.12
CA MET A 1 -6.80 16.77 11.87
C MET A 1 -8.08 15.96 12.06
N GLY A 2 -8.43 15.13 11.08
CA GLY A 2 -9.63 14.30 11.09
C GLY A 2 -9.45 13.01 10.32
N ARG A 3 -10.44 12.11 10.41
CA ARG A 3 -10.50 10.89 9.61
C ARG A 3 -11.70 10.96 8.69
N LEU A 4 -11.50 10.53 7.45
CA LEU A 4 -12.57 10.33 6.49
C LEU A 4 -12.92 8.85 6.42
N THR A 5 -14.19 8.54 6.37
CA THR A 5 -14.64 7.21 5.98
C THR A 5 -14.67 7.12 4.46
N THR A 6 -13.94 6.18 3.92
CA THR A 6 -13.95 5.82 2.50
C THR A 6 -14.43 4.39 2.34
N LEU A 7 -15.06 4.08 1.23
CA LEU A 7 -15.56 2.76 0.93
C LEU A 7 -14.88 2.21 -0.32
N ARG A 8 -14.67 0.91 -0.35
CA ARG A 8 -14.24 0.20 -1.56
C ARG A 8 -15.01 -1.10 -1.73
N GLY A 9 -15.39 -1.39 -2.95
CA GLY A 9 -15.96 -2.68 -3.32
C GLY A 9 -14.87 -3.75 -3.35
N ILE A 10 -15.21 -4.95 -2.88
CA ILE A 10 -14.36 -6.13 -3.01
C ILE A 10 -14.70 -6.83 -4.30
N ARG A 11 -13.69 -7.18 -5.09
CA ARG A 11 -13.83 -7.99 -6.30
C ARG A 11 -13.27 -9.38 -6.06
N LYS A 12 -13.99 -10.42 -6.51
CA LYS A 12 -13.54 -11.80 -6.54
C LYS A 12 -13.36 -12.26 -7.97
N PHE A 13 -12.14 -12.70 -8.33
CA PHE A 13 -11.82 -13.08 -9.71
C PHE A 13 -12.22 -12.02 -10.75
N GLY A 14 -11.96 -10.72 -10.41
CA GLY A 14 -12.37 -9.58 -11.25
C GLY A 14 -13.85 -9.23 -11.17
N ILE A 15 -14.70 -10.02 -10.53
CA ILE A 15 -16.14 -9.79 -10.39
C ILE A 15 -16.41 -9.00 -9.11
N LYS A 16 -17.18 -7.89 -9.24
CA LYS A 16 -17.59 -7.10 -8.08
C LYS A 16 -18.48 -7.95 -7.18
N THR A 17 -18.14 -8.01 -5.90
CA THR A 17 -18.97 -8.66 -4.87
C THR A 17 -19.84 -7.63 -4.17
N ASN A 18 -20.82 -8.10 -3.37
CA ASN A 18 -21.61 -7.22 -2.51
C ASN A 18 -20.87 -6.81 -1.23
N ASN A 19 -19.65 -7.32 -1.03
CA ASN A 19 -18.86 -6.98 0.15
C ASN A 19 -18.20 -5.62 -0.03
N ILE A 20 -18.29 -4.80 0.99
CA ILE A 20 -17.71 -3.46 1.04
C ILE A 20 -16.79 -3.38 2.24
N LYS A 21 -15.60 -2.82 2.05
CA LYS A 21 -14.66 -2.51 3.12
C LYS A 21 -14.61 -1.00 3.36
N TYR A 22 -14.35 -0.68 4.62
CA TYR A 22 -14.23 0.68 5.10
C TYR A 22 -12.76 0.96 5.42
N ASP A 23 -12.25 2.07 4.92
CA ASP A 23 -10.95 2.60 5.30
C ASP A 23 -11.14 3.99 5.92
N GLN A 24 -10.29 4.33 6.88
CA GLN A 24 -10.36 5.63 7.55
C GLN A 24 -9.01 6.37 7.46
N PRO A 25 -8.60 6.81 6.27
CA PRO A 25 -7.38 7.57 6.13
C PRO A 25 -7.41 8.83 6.98
N LEU A 26 -6.25 9.16 7.53
CA LEU A 26 -6.05 10.39 8.27
C LEU A 26 -5.89 11.56 7.30
N VAL A 27 -6.55 12.66 7.59
CA VAL A 27 -6.41 13.93 6.88
C VAL A 27 -5.82 14.96 7.82
N TYR A 28 -4.78 15.65 7.38
CA TYR A 28 -4.12 16.68 8.17
C TYR A 28 -3.70 17.85 7.30
N THR A 29 -4.00 19.06 7.77
CA THR A 29 -3.55 20.31 7.16
C THR A 29 -3.28 21.37 8.23
N GLN A 30 -2.41 22.31 7.90
CA GLN A 30 -2.17 23.54 8.66
C GLN A 30 -2.55 24.79 7.83
N ASN A 31 -2.99 24.59 6.59
CA ASN A 31 -3.45 25.69 5.74
C ASN A 31 -4.73 26.31 6.36
N PRO A 32 -4.75 27.63 6.67
CA PRO A 32 -5.87 28.27 7.37
C PRO A 32 -7.19 28.18 6.60
N ASP A 33 -7.16 28.28 5.27
CA ASP A 33 -8.37 28.26 4.46
C ASP A 33 -8.97 26.84 4.39
N MET A 34 -8.12 25.82 4.25
CA MET A 34 -8.55 24.43 4.36
C MET A 34 -9.08 24.10 5.75
N CYS A 35 -8.45 24.67 6.80
CA CYS A 35 -8.94 24.49 8.18
C CYS A 35 -10.34 25.11 8.36
N LYS A 36 -10.59 26.29 7.81
CA LYS A 36 -11.92 26.94 7.85
C LYS A 36 -12.96 26.12 7.11
N GLU A 37 -12.62 25.60 5.92
CA GLU A 37 -13.52 24.76 5.13
C GLU A 37 -13.87 23.48 5.91
N ILE A 38 -12.87 22.76 6.38
CA ILE A 38 -13.06 21.49 7.11
C ILE A 38 -13.79 21.70 8.44
N ALA A 39 -13.63 22.85 9.09
CA ALA A 39 -14.34 23.19 10.32
C ALA A 39 -15.87 23.34 10.14
N ASN A 40 -16.32 23.57 8.92
CA ASN A 40 -17.73 23.65 8.57
C ASN A 40 -18.37 22.30 8.21
N TRP A 41 -17.59 21.21 8.25
CA TRP A 41 -18.10 19.88 7.95
C TRP A 41 -18.77 19.24 9.14
N SER A 42 -19.81 18.49 8.87
CA SER A 42 -20.55 17.71 9.86
C SER A 42 -20.49 16.21 9.51
N VAL A 43 -20.71 15.37 10.52
CA VAL A 43 -20.91 13.93 10.29
C VAL A 43 -22.14 13.77 9.41
N GLY A 44 -22.03 12.96 8.38
CA GLY A 44 -23.07 12.80 7.35
C GLY A 44 -22.84 13.63 6.07
N ASP A 45 -21.93 14.61 6.09
CA ASP A 45 -21.57 15.32 4.86
C ASP A 45 -20.75 14.43 3.92
N ILE A 46 -21.10 14.43 2.64
CA ILE A 46 -20.30 13.82 1.57
C ILE A 46 -19.29 14.85 1.09
N VAL A 47 -18.03 14.55 1.26
CA VAL A 47 -16.93 15.48 0.96
C VAL A 47 -15.98 14.89 -0.09
N GLU A 48 -15.36 15.75 -0.86
CA GLU A 48 -14.28 15.38 -1.77
C GLU A 48 -12.97 16.05 -1.33
N ILE A 49 -11.92 15.24 -1.26
CA ILE A 49 -10.56 15.70 -1.03
C ILE A 49 -9.66 15.24 -2.16
N LYS A 50 -8.96 16.19 -2.77
CA LYS A 50 -7.78 15.94 -3.61
C LYS A 50 -6.56 16.39 -2.84
N GLY A 51 -5.57 15.53 -2.71
CA GLY A 51 -4.42 15.84 -1.89
C GLY A 51 -3.18 15.02 -2.23
N SER A 52 -2.16 15.21 -1.42
CA SER A 52 -0.92 14.45 -1.48
C SER A 52 -0.84 13.51 -0.28
N LEU A 53 -0.40 12.30 -0.54
CA LEU A 53 -0.05 11.37 0.53
C LEU A 53 1.27 11.83 1.15
N THR A 54 1.23 12.17 2.42
CA THR A 54 2.36 12.77 3.15
C THR A 54 2.81 11.81 4.24
N THR A 55 4.12 11.69 4.39
CA THR A 55 4.76 10.92 5.45
C THR A 55 5.55 11.82 6.38
N LYS A 56 5.49 11.55 7.68
CA LYS A 56 6.22 12.28 8.71
C LYS A 56 6.67 11.35 9.82
N ASP A 57 7.94 11.46 10.18
CA ASP A 57 8.43 10.77 11.36
C ASP A 57 7.88 11.42 12.62
N ILE A 58 7.37 10.61 13.53
CA ILE A 58 6.74 11.03 14.76
C ILE A 58 7.17 10.12 15.92
N ASN A 59 7.10 10.67 17.12
CA ASN A 59 7.18 9.86 18.33
C ASN A 59 5.78 9.44 18.76
N LYS A 60 5.52 8.14 18.72
CA LYS A 60 4.28 7.54 19.23
C LYS A 60 4.38 7.35 20.73
N VAL A 61 3.53 8.02 21.46
CA VAL A 61 3.50 7.96 22.93
C VAL A 61 2.40 7.03 23.40
N THR A 62 2.76 6.06 24.25
CA THR A 62 1.84 5.13 24.88
C THR A 62 2.01 5.19 26.39
N THR A 63 0.97 4.82 27.15
CA THR A 63 1.00 4.78 28.61
C THR A 63 1.03 3.33 29.07
N CYS A 64 2.02 2.97 29.86
CA CYS A 64 2.09 1.64 30.47
C CYS A 64 0.88 1.43 31.41
N PRO A 65 0.13 0.33 31.28
CA PRO A 65 -1.01 0.06 32.14
C PRO A 65 -0.60 -0.24 33.58
N GLU A 66 0.61 -0.72 33.81
CA GLU A 66 1.12 -1.08 35.14
C GLU A 66 1.66 0.15 35.89
N CYS A 67 2.74 0.74 35.43
CA CYS A 67 3.39 1.85 36.15
C CYS A 67 2.87 3.24 35.75
N LYS A 68 1.93 3.36 34.83
CA LYS A 68 1.34 4.61 34.31
C LYS A 68 2.32 5.58 33.65
N GLN A 69 3.56 5.17 33.45
CA GLN A 69 4.57 6.00 32.80
C GLN A 69 4.40 6.00 31.27
N LYS A 70 4.77 7.13 30.67
CA LYS A 70 4.74 7.30 29.21
C LYS A 70 5.95 6.65 28.57
N ASN A 71 5.73 5.85 27.55
CA ASN A 71 6.78 5.29 26.70
C ASN A 71 6.68 5.94 25.32
N SER A 72 7.82 6.39 24.79
CA SER A 72 7.93 6.98 23.47
C SER A 72 8.64 6.02 22.54
N GLN A 73 8.09 5.84 21.34
CA GLN A 73 8.67 5.00 20.29
C GLN A 73 8.71 5.78 18.98
N GLU A 74 9.80 5.65 18.26
CA GLU A 74 9.88 6.18 16.91
C GLU A 74 8.86 5.48 16.01
N GLY A 75 8.24 6.25 15.15
CA GLY A 75 7.25 5.76 14.20
C GLY A 75 7.05 6.73 13.05
N ASN A 76 6.20 6.33 12.14
CA ASN A 76 5.86 7.12 10.97
C ASN A 76 4.36 7.38 10.96
N ALA A 77 3.97 8.62 10.67
CA ALA A 77 2.60 8.98 10.37
C ALA A 77 2.44 9.15 8.87
N VAL A 78 1.38 8.56 8.34
CA VAL A 78 0.98 8.73 6.95
C VAL A 78 -0.40 9.36 6.95
N TYR A 79 -0.58 10.43 6.17
CA TYR A 79 -1.84 11.16 6.10
C TYR A 79 -2.01 11.81 4.74
N VAL A 80 -3.24 12.15 4.42
CA VAL A 80 -3.56 12.94 3.23
C VAL A 80 -3.49 14.41 3.62
N THR A 81 -2.63 15.16 2.94
CA THR A 81 -2.64 16.62 3.00
C THR A 81 -3.51 17.13 1.88
N PRO A 82 -4.65 17.77 2.19
CA PRO A 82 -5.53 18.30 1.17
C PRO A 82 -4.86 19.47 0.42
N ILE A 83 -5.00 19.46 -0.89
CA ILE A 83 -4.66 20.55 -1.79
C ILE A 83 -5.96 21.23 -2.19
N HIS A 84 -7.03 20.45 -2.27
CA HIS A 84 -8.36 20.92 -2.58
C HIS A 84 -9.38 20.07 -1.83
N CYS A 85 -10.35 20.73 -1.20
CA CYS A 85 -11.42 20.06 -0.47
C CYS A 85 -12.71 20.86 -0.56
N TYR A 86 -13.83 20.14 -0.67
CA TYR A 86 -15.15 20.75 -0.70
C TYR A 86 -16.24 19.73 -0.33
N ILE A 87 -17.40 20.27 0.05
CA ILE A 87 -18.58 19.48 0.33
C ILE A 87 -19.33 19.23 -0.97
N ARG A 88 -19.62 17.98 -1.24
CA ARG A 88 -20.46 17.53 -2.36
C ARG A 88 -21.93 17.61 -2.03
N GLU A 89 -22.30 17.02 -0.89
CA GLU A 89 -23.68 16.92 -0.46
C GLU A 89 -23.74 17.06 1.07
N ARG A 90 -24.84 17.59 1.61
CA ARG A 90 -25.06 17.82 3.05
C ARG A 90 -26.39 17.26 3.51
N GLY A 91 -26.52 17.14 4.84
CA GLY A 91 -27.80 16.92 5.51
C GLY A 91 -28.22 15.47 5.62
N TYR A 92 -27.28 14.55 5.44
CA TYR A 92 -27.55 13.12 5.63
C TYR A 92 -27.28 12.70 7.09
N SER A 93 -28.02 11.72 7.57
CA SER A 93 -27.58 10.90 8.69
C SER A 93 -26.33 10.12 8.32
N GLU A 94 -25.59 9.60 9.30
CA GLU A 94 -24.40 8.79 9.03
C GLU A 94 -24.73 7.56 8.18
N GLU A 95 -25.87 6.91 8.43
CA GLU A 95 -26.32 5.73 7.67
C GLU A 95 -26.64 6.09 6.21
N GLU A 96 -27.38 7.17 5.99
CA GLU A 96 -27.69 7.64 4.63
C GLU A 96 -26.41 8.02 3.85
N ALA A 97 -25.47 8.68 4.49
CA ALA A 97 -24.18 9.01 3.91
C ALA A 97 -23.39 7.76 3.52
N LEU A 98 -23.39 6.71 4.35
CA LEU A 98 -22.76 5.44 4.04
C LEU A 98 -23.43 4.74 2.84
N GLU A 99 -24.76 4.77 2.75
CA GLU A 99 -25.47 4.24 1.56
C GLU A 99 -25.12 5.01 0.28
N LYS A 100 -25.02 6.32 0.36
CA LYS A 100 -24.53 7.15 -0.75
C LYS A 100 -23.10 6.79 -1.17
N LEU A 101 -22.19 6.62 -0.21
CA LEU A 101 -20.81 6.23 -0.48
C LEU A 101 -20.71 4.85 -1.12
N LYS A 102 -21.63 3.92 -0.87
CA LYS A 102 -21.66 2.61 -1.55
C LYS A 102 -21.79 2.75 -3.06
N LEU A 103 -22.56 3.72 -3.52
CA LEU A 103 -22.69 4.03 -4.95
C LEU A 103 -21.38 4.58 -5.55
N LEU A 104 -20.56 5.21 -4.73
CA LEU A 104 -19.28 5.81 -5.09
C LEU A 104 -18.07 4.93 -4.73
N SER A 105 -18.29 3.67 -4.36
CA SER A 105 -17.24 2.78 -3.83
C SER A 105 -16.05 2.57 -4.79
N GLU A 106 -16.25 2.71 -6.09
CA GLU A 106 -15.21 2.57 -7.11
C GLU A 106 -14.27 3.79 -7.17
N ILE A 107 -14.71 4.95 -6.69
CA ILE A 107 -13.96 6.21 -6.79
C ILE A 107 -13.68 6.85 -5.43
N SER A 108 -14.21 6.29 -4.36
CA SER A 108 -14.15 6.91 -3.03
C SER A 108 -12.76 6.89 -2.41
N ASN A 109 -11.85 6.05 -2.90
CA ASN A 109 -10.50 5.93 -2.37
C ASN A 109 -9.52 5.51 -3.47
N ASN A 110 -8.99 6.50 -4.18
CA ASN A 110 -8.02 6.27 -5.24
C ASN A 110 -6.70 6.98 -4.93
N VAL A 111 -5.60 6.29 -5.18
CA VAL A 111 -4.24 6.83 -5.08
C VAL A 111 -3.41 6.41 -6.29
N THR A 112 -2.76 7.39 -6.90
CA THR A 112 -1.81 7.15 -7.99
C THR A 112 -0.45 7.66 -7.57
N LEU A 113 0.56 6.81 -7.61
CA LEU A 113 1.92 7.15 -7.21
C LEU A 113 2.92 6.78 -8.30
N ILE A 114 3.94 7.63 -8.43
CA ILE A 114 5.13 7.32 -9.20
C ILE A 114 6.34 7.53 -8.30
N GLY A 115 7.23 6.56 -8.23
CA GLY A 115 8.33 6.65 -7.27
C GLY A 115 9.40 5.59 -7.46
N VAL A 116 10.40 5.67 -6.58
CA VAL A 116 11.54 4.76 -6.55
C VAL A 116 11.47 3.88 -5.31
N VAL A 117 11.68 2.58 -5.48
CA VAL A 117 11.76 1.62 -4.38
C VAL A 117 13.00 1.91 -3.52
N CYS A 118 12.79 2.23 -2.24
CA CYS A 118 13.87 2.69 -1.34
C CYS A 118 14.76 1.56 -0.83
N ARG A 119 14.22 0.38 -0.71
CA ARG A 119 14.89 -0.83 -0.19
C ARG A 119 14.28 -2.07 -0.83
N ASP A 120 15.01 -3.17 -0.80
CA ASP A 120 14.54 -4.41 -1.40
C ASP A 120 13.20 -4.83 -0.80
N PRO A 121 12.25 -5.29 -1.64
CA PRO A 121 10.96 -5.77 -1.20
C PRO A 121 11.08 -6.98 -0.27
N VAL A 122 10.16 -7.10 0.66
CA VAL A 122 10.09 -8.22 1.61
C VAL A 122 8.82 -9.00 1.40
N LEU A 123 8.96 -10.33 1.23
CA LEU A 123 7.84 -11.24 1.08
C LEU A 123 7.39 -11.76 2.43
N TYR A 124 6.11 -11.63 2.70
CA TYR A 124 5.41 -12.27 3.80
C TYR A 124 4.39 -13.27 3.25
N ARG A 125 4.06 -14.28 4.06
CA ARG A 125 2.97 -15.19 3.77
C ARG A 125 1.98 -15.19 4.92
N LYS A 126 0.71 -14.98 4.60
CA LYS A 126 -0.40 -15.09 5.54
C LYS A 126 -1.51 -15.91 4.88
N ASN A 127 -1.96 -16.98 5.53
CA ASN A 127 -3.06 -17.82 5.05
C ASN A 127 -2.96 -18.18 3.55
N ARG A 128 -1.81 -18.65 3.08
CA ARG A 128 -1.48 -18.95 1.67
C ARG A 128 -1.35 -17.75 0.74
N THR A 129 -1.70 -16.55 1.16
CA THR A 129 -1.54 -15.34 0.35
C THR A 129 -0.13 -14.80 0.43
N LYS A 130 0.49 -14.55 -0.71
CA LYS A 130 1.77 -13.83 -0.81
C LYS A 130 1.50 -12.34 -0.63
N ILE A 131 2.27 -11.70 0.25
CA ILE A 131 2.18 -10.27 0.53
C ILE A 131 3.58 -9.70 0.36
N THR A 132 3.77 -8.81 -0.59
CA THR A 132 5.03 -8.11 -0.79
C THR A 132 4.92 -6.71 -0.22
N SER A 133 5.88 -6.34 0.63
CA SER A 133 5.94 -5.02 1.24
C SER A 133 7.21 -4.30 0.85
N TYR A 134 7.08 -3.07 0.40
CA TYR A 134 8.19 -2.19 0.06
C TYR A 134 7.86 -0.73 0.34
N GLN A 135 8.85 0.12 0.31
CA GLN A 135 8.70 1.55 0.57
C GLN A 135 9.09 2.34 -0.68
N LEU A 136 8.25 3.28 -1.07
CA LEU A 136 8.50 4.16 -2.21
C LEU A 136 9.01 5.52 -1.77
N ALA A 137 10.00 6.07 -2.48
CA ALA A 137 10.32 7.49 -2.45
C ALA A 137 9.49 8.19 -3.53
N VAL A 138 8.51 8.97 -3.10
CA VAL A 138 7.59 9.70 -3.98
C VAL A 138 7.87 11.19 -3.86
N ARG A 139 8.25 11.83 -4.97
CA ARG A 139 8.47 13.26 -4.99
C ARG A 139 7.15 14.01 -5.13
N ARG A 140 6.86 14.93 -4.20
CA ARG A 140 5.66 15.77 -4.27
C ARG A 140 5.73 16.73 -5.45
N LYS A 141 4.58 16.94 -6.10
CA LYS A 141 4.42 17.99 -7.12
C LYS A 141 4.20 19.37 -6.51
N PHE A 142 3.60 19.44 -5.32
CA PHE A 142 3.15 20.69 -4.70
C PHE A 142 3.89 20.94 -3.39
N ARG A 143 4.08 22.21 -3.05
CA ARG A 143 4.45 22.63 -1.70
C ARG A 143 3.22 22.52 -0.80
N ILE A 144 3.38 21.90 0.36
CA ILE A 144 2.32 21.74 1.33
C ILE A 144 2.37 22.84 2.39
N SER A 145 3.54 23.43 2.60
CA SER A 145 3.77 24.56 3.51
C SER A 145 4.70 25.56 2.86
N GLU A 146 4.43 26.85 3.05
CA GLU A 146 5.26 27.95 2.53
C GLU A 146 6.63 28.01 3.22
N ASP A 147 6.70 27.56 4.48
CA ASP A 147 7.90 27.65 5.33
C ASP A 147 8.89 26.51 5.13
N SER A 148 8.54 25.44 4.39
CA SER A 148 9.43 24.31 4.24
C SER A 148 10.34 24.43 3.02
N ILE A 149 11.59 24.77 3.27
CA ILE A 149 12.73 24.55 2.34
C ILE A 149 12.98 23.04 2.18
N GLU A 150 12.34 22.21 3.02
CA GLU A 150 12.60 20.80 3.19
C GLU A 150 12.08 19.91 2.07
N THR A 151 12.70 18.74 2.04
CA THR A 151 12.52 17.65 1.07
C THR A 151 11.06 17.37 0.75
N LYS A 152 10.73 17.50 -0.51
CA LYS A 152 9.41 17.21 -1.08
C LYS A 152 9.26 15.71 -1.40
N THR A 153 9.85 14.83 -0.59
CA THR A 153 9.82 13.39 -0.80
C THR A 153 9.11 12.73 0.36
N ASP A 154 8.12 11.94 0.03
CA ASP A 154 7.37 11.10 0.96
C ASP A 154 7.75 9.65 0.80
N PHE A 155 7.61 8.86 1.86
CA PHE A 155 8.03 7.48 1.93
C PHE A 155 6.88 6.54 2.35
N PRO A 156 5.78 6.48 1.57
CA PRO A 156 4.69 5.58 1.88
C PRO A 156 5.12 4.12 1.77
N TRP A 157 4.56 3.29 2.65
CA TRP A 157 4.63 1.85 2.53
C TRP A 157 3.59 1.36 1.53
N VAL A 158 4.01 0.43 0.69
CA VAL A 158 3.16 -0.28 -0.25
C VAL A 158 3.07 -1.73 0.19
N LYS A 159 1.88 -2.29 0.12
CA LYS A 159 1.63 -3.73 0.31
C LYS A 159 0.83 -4.27 -0.86
N SER A 160 1.45 -5.09 -1.64
CA SER A 160 0.83 -5.79 -2.76
C SER A 160 0.52 -7.23 -2.38
N PHE A 161 -0.59 -7.74 -2.88
CA PHE A 161 -1.16 -9.03 -2.49
C PHE A 161 -1.36 -9.92 -3.71
N GLY A 162 -1.41 -11.24 -3.47
CA GLY A 162 -1.72 -12.24 -4.49
C GLY A 162 -0.75 -12.22 -5.66
N GLY A 163 -1.25 -12.19 -6.89
CA GLY A 163 -0.46 -12.15 -8.12
C GLY A 163 0.43 -10.91 -8.22
N ILE A 164 -0.09 -9.71 -7.91
CA ILE A 164 0.71 -8.49 -7.90
C ILE A 164 1.85 -8.60 -6.88
N GLY A 165 1.57 -9.11 -5.69
CA GLY A 165 2.60 -9.33 -4.68
C GLY A 165 3.65 -10.36 -5.11
N ALA A 166 3.23 -11.38 -5.85
CA ALA A 166 4.15 -12.38 -6.40
C ALA A 166 5.05 -11.78 -7.50
N ASN A 167 4.51 -10.93 -8.35
CA ASN A 167 5.28 -10.25 -9.39
C ASN A 167 6.21 -9.19 -8.78
N ASP A 168 5.70 -8.38 -7.84
CA ASP A 168 6.50 -7.33 -7.21
C ASP A 168 7.77 -7.88 -6.53
N ILE A 169 7.68 -9.03 -5.84
CA ILE A 169 8.86 -9.62 -5.19
C ILE A 169 9.89 -10.15 -6.19
N LEU A 170 9.46 -10.59 -7.36
CA LEU A 170 10.34 -11.08 -8.41
C LEU A 170 11.01 -9.94 -9.15
N VAL A 171 10.25 -8.92 -9.51
CA VAL A 171 10.68 -7.87 -10.45
C VAL A 171 11.32 -6.69 -9.74
N LEU A 172 10.84 -6.32 -8.55
CA LEU A 172 11.33 -5.13 -7.85
C LEU A 172 12.63 -5.39 -7.10
N LYS A 173 13.51 -4.39 -7.13
CA LYS A 173 14.73 -4.27 -6.33
C LYS A 173 14.89 -2.83 -5.84
N LYS A 174 15.76 -2.59 -4.90
CA LYS A 174 16.12 -1.22 -4.52
C LYS A 174 16.54 -0.41 -5.76
N GLY A 175 15.94 0.76 -5.92
CA GLY A 175 16.17 1.63 -7.09
C GLY A 175 15.23 1.39 -8.27
N SER A 176 14.34 0.39 -8.22
CA SER A 176 13.29 0.22 -9.22
C SER A 176 12.37 1.42 -9.26
N TYR A 177 12.05 1.90 -10.45
CA TYR A 177 11.14 3.01 -10.69
C TYR A 177 9.81 2.46 -11.18
N ILE A 178 8.75 2.77 -10.46
CA ILE A 178 7.41 2.21 -10.71
C ILE A 178 6.35 3.28 -10.73
N PHE A 179 5.31 3.02 -11.48
CA PHE A 179 4.01 3.67 -11.40
C PHE A 179 3.03 2.68 -10.77
N LEU A 180 2.23 3.14 -9.84
CA LEU A 180 1.16 2.33 -9.25
C LEU A 180 -0.13 3.10 -9.15
N ASP A 181 -1.23 2.37 -9.34
CA ASP A 181 -2.59 2.82 -9.11
C ASP A 181 -3.24 1.89 -8.08
N GLY A 182 -3.91 2.48 -7.07
CA GLY A 182 -4.42 1.69 -5.96
C GLY A 182 -5.28 2.50 -4.99
N TRP A 183 -5.30 2.08 -3.75
CA TRP A 183 -6.03 2.76 -2.68
C TRP A 183 -5.17 2.91 -1.41
N VAL A 184 -5.61 3.77 -0.51
CA VAL A 184 -5.04 3.93 0.82
C VAL A 184 -5.80 3.03 1.80
N GLN A 185 -5.12 2.03 2.34
CA GLN A 185 -5.65 1.18 3.39
C GLN A 185 -5.26 1.75 4.76
N ALA A 186 -6.24 1.98 5.63
CA ALA A 186 -6.03 2.44 6.99
C ALA A 186 -6.64 1.44 7.97
N ARG A 187 -5.80 0.79 8.77
CA ARG A 187 -6.23 -0.25 9.71
C ARG A 187 -5.60 -0.10 11.08
N LYS A 188 -6.34 -0.47 12.11
CA LYS A 188 -5.81 -0.69 13.45
C LYS A 188 -5.15 -2.06 13.51
N PHE A 189 -4.02 -2.14 14.20
CA PHE A 189 -3.38 -3.41 14.51
C PHE A 189 -2.78 -3.38 15.92
N PRO A 190 -2.79 -4.51 16.64
CA PRO A 190 -2.16 -4.61 17.93
C PRO A 190 -0.65 -4.58 17.79
N ARG A 191 0.00 -3.73 18.58
CA ARG A 191 1.44 -3.67 18.73
C ARG A 191 1.80 -4.01 20.17
N GLU A 192 2.91 -4.72 20.34
CA GLU A 192 3.43 -5.08 21.66
C GLU A 192 4.65 -4.20 21.98
N THR A 193 4.73 -3.76 23.22
CA THR A 193 5.78 -2.84 23.70
C THR A 193 6.20 -3.24 25.10
N VAL A 194 7.52 -3.21 25.34
CA VAL A 194 8.09 -3.38 26.67
C VAL A 194 8.26 -2.01 27.29
N CYS A 195 7.73 -1.83 28.49
CA CYS A 195 7.88 -0.57 29.23
C CYS A 195 9.34 -0.33 29.62
N SER A 196 9.89 0.81 29.24
CA SER A 196 11.27 1.19 29.59
C SER A 196 11.48 1.47 31.10
N HIS A 197 10.41 1.66 31.86
CA HIS A 197 10.49 1.99 33.29
C HIS A 197 10.34 0.77 34.20
N CYS A 198 9.40 -0.15 33.89
CA CYS A 198 9.11 -1.28 34.77
C CYS A 198 9.28 -2.65 34.10
N GLY A 199 9.67 -2.72 32.83
CA GLY A 199 9.83 -3.97 32.08
C GLY A 199 8.54 -4.68 31.71
N HIS A 200 7.36 -4.16 32.10
CA HIS A 200 6.07 -4.79 31.78
C HIS A 200 5.80 -4.73 30.27
N THR A 201 5.41 -5.88 29.70
CA THR A 201 5.02 -6.00 28.29
C THR A 201 3.54 -5.80 28.15
N TYR A 202 3.11 -4.89 27.29
CA TYR A 202 1.71 -4.58 27.07
C TYR A 202 1.36 -4.37 25.61
N LYS A 203 0.09 -4.58 25.26
CA LYS A 203 -0.44 -4.40 23.92
C LYS A 203 -1.20 -3.08 23.82
N TRP A 204 -1.05 -2.42 22.70
CA TRP A 204 -1.80 -1.21 22.36
C TRP A 204 -2.15 -1.22 20.87
N ASN A 205 -3.17 -0.46 20.49
CA ASN A 205 -3.58 -0.39 19.10
C ASN A 205 -2.87 0.75 18.39
N ASP A 206 -2.13 0.40 17.35
CA ASP A 206 -1.52 1.35 16.41
C ASP A 206 -2.36 1.46 15.13
N TRP A 207 -2.12 2.50 14.35
CA TRP A 207 -2.68 2.66 13.03
C TRP A 207 -1.59 2.47 11.98
N SER A 208 -1.85 1.59 11.02
CA SER A 208 -1.08 1.48 9.79
C SER A 208 -1.86 2.11 8.65
N ILE A 209 -1.19 2.95 7.88
CA ILE A 209 -1.70 3.49 6.64
C ILE A 209 -0.73 3.06 5.54
N GLU A 210 -1.22 2.31 4.60
CA GLU A 210 -0.44 1.67 3.55
C GLU A 210 -1.13 1.91 2.21
N VAL A 211 -0.37 1.92 1.13
CA VAL A 211 -0.91 1.93 -0.22
C VAL A 211 -1.00 0.49 -0.70
N VAL A 212 -2.13 0.13 -1.26
CA VAL A 212 -2.37 -1.19 -1.84
C VAL A 212 -2.65 -1.02 -3.33
N PRO A 213 -1.79 -1.55 -4.22
CA PRO A 213 -1.96 -1.38 -5.65
C PRO A 213 -3.07 -2.27 -6.22
N TYR A 214 -3.85 -1.72 -7.14
CA TYR A 214 -4.68 -2.46 -8.09
C TYR A 214 -3.84 -2.90 -9.29
N ALA A 215 -2.85 -2.07 -9.65
CA ALA A 215 -1.92 -2.32 -10.74
C ALA A 215 -0.56 -1.69 -10.42
N SER A 216 0.50 -2.33 -10.89
CA SER A 216 1.87 -1.82 -10.83
C SER A 216 2.47 -1.89 -12.23
N GLU A 217 3.06 -0.78 -12.70
CA GLU A 217 3.80 -0.71 -13.94
C GLU A 217 5.30 -0.56 -13.62
N TYR A 218 6.11 -1.46 -14.16
CA TYR A 218 7.54 -1.52 -13.92
C TYR A 218 8.26 -0.68 -14.97
N VAL A 219 8.61 0.56 -14.60
CA VAL A 219 9.07 1.56 -15.58
C VAL A 219 10.56 1.45 -15.86
N LYS A 220 11.39 1.29 -14.83
CA LYS A 220 12.85 1.36 -14.99
C LYS A 220 13.59 0.70 -13.83
N ASN A 221 14.78 0.18 -14.12
CA ASN A 221 15.69 -0.43 -13.13
C ASN A 221 15.08 -1.62 -12.37
N CYS A 222 14.14 -2.31 -12.98
CA CYS A 222 13.58 -3.54 -12.47
C CYS A 222 14.47 -4.73 -12.87
N ARG A 223 14.30 -5.88 -12.23
CA ARG A 223 14.98 -7.11 -12.62
C ARG A 223 14.47 -7.53 -13.99
N SER A 224 15.38 -7.93 -14.86
CA SER A 224 15.02 -8.57 -16.13
C SER A 224 14.67 -10.05 -15.90
N ILE A 225 14.03 -10.67 -16.87
CA ILE A 225 13.73 -12.11 -16.85
C ILE A 225 15.02 -12.91 -16.68
N ASP A 226 16.08 -12.52 -17.39
CA ASP A 226 17.38 -13.21 -17.30
C ASP A 226 18.00 -13.09 -15.90
N GLU A 227 17.91 -11.91 -15.26
CA GLU A 227 18.35 -11.72 -13.87
C GLU A 227 17.55 -12.61 -12.92
N ILE A 228 16.24 -12.72 -13.11
CA ILE A 228 15.35 -13.56 -12.27
C ILE A 228 15.71 -15.05 -12.44
N LYS A 229 15.87 -15.51 -13.68
CA LYS A 229 16.28 -16.88 -14.00
C LYS A 229 17.63 -17.23 -13.38
N GLU A 230 18.60 -16.34 -13.49
CA GLU A 230 19.94 -16.55 -12.94
C GLU A 230 19.96 -16.55 -11.41
N GLU A 231 19.20 -15.69 -10.76
CA GLU A 231 19.06 -15.70 -9.28
C GLU A 231 18.40 -17.00 -8.79
N GLU A 232 17.34 -17.48 -9.46
CA GLU A 232 16.66 -18.72 -9.09
C GLU A 232 17.57 -19.93 -9.31
N ARG A 233 18.32 -19.97 -10.43
CA ARG A 233 19.34 -21.00 -10.67
C ARG A 233 20.36 -21.05 -9.53
N LYS A 234 20.94 -19.92 -9.15
CA LYS A 234 21.91 -19.85 -8.05
C LYS A 234 21.32 -20.29 -6.73
N ARG A 235 20.06 -19.98 -6.48
CA ARG A 235 19.35 -20.41 -5.28
C ARG A 235 19.15 -21.91 -5.22
N ILE A 236 18.75 -22.52 -6.35
CA ILE A 236 18.59 -23.97 -6.48
C ILE A 236 19.94 -24.68 -6.29
N GLU A 237 21.00 -24.19 -6.95
CA GLU A 237 22.36 -24.71 -6.80
C GLU A 237 22.86 -24.63 -5.36
N ALA A 238 22.60 -23.52 -4.66
CA ALA A 238 22.99 -23.36 -3.27
C ALA A 238 22.23 -24.34 -2.36
N SER A 239 20.92 -24.50 -2.56
CA SER A 239 20.10 -25.45 -1.83
C SER A 239 20.53 -26.90 -2.10
N TYR A 240 20.88 -27.21 -3.34
CA TYR A 240 21.38 -28.55 -3.70
C TYR A 240 22.70 -28.88 -3.00
N LYS A 241 23.65 -27.94 -3.01
CA LYS A 241 24.94 -28.09 -2.31
C LYS A 241 24.78 -28.26 -0.79
N GLU A 242 23.76 -27.62 -0.20
CA GLU A 242 23.44 -27.78 1.22
C GLU A 242 22.88 -29.16 1.53
N LEU A 243 21.99 -29.68 0.66
CA LEU A 243 21.36 -30.98 0.84
C LEU A 243 22.29 -32.16 0.47
N TYR A 244 23.18 -31.98 -0.49
CA TYR A 244 24.09 -33.00 -1.04
C TYR A 244 25.55 -32.48 -1.04
N PRO A 245 26.21 -32.40 0.14
CA PRO A 245 27.56 -31.90 0.23
C PRO A 245 28.53 -32.79 -0.53
N GLY A 246 29.21 -32.23 -1.52
CA GLY A 246 30.22 -32.91 -2.35
C GLY A 246 29.71 -33.43 -3.68
N GLU A 247 28.45 -33.28 -3.98
CA GLU A 247 27.91 -33.57 -5.31
C GLU A 247 27.80 -32.28 -6.15
N GLU A 248 28.07 -32.43 -7.47
CA GLU A 248 27.82 -31.33 -8.39
C GLU A 248 26.32 -31.24 -8.67
N PRO A 249 25.74 -30.02 -8.67
CA PRO A 249 24.35 -29.83 -9.00
C PRO A 249 24.10 -30.30 -10.45
N PRO A 250 22.97 -30.99 -10.71
CA PRO A 250 22.61 -31.39 -12.06
C PRO A 250 22.53 -30.13 -12.97
N GLN A 251 22.93 -30.30 -14.22
CA GLN A 251 22.69 -29.26 -15.22
C GLN A 251 21.18 -29.17 -15.42
N PHE A 252 20.59 -28.15 -14.82
CA PHE A 252 19.18 -27.90 -15.01
C PHE A 252 18.97 -27.42 -16.46
N GLY A 253 18.20 -28.17 -17.22
CA GLY A 253 17.56 -27.70 -18.43
C GLY A 253 16.55 -26.58 -18.10
N GLU A 254 15.71 -26.23 -19.02
CA GLU A 254 14.64 -25.24 -18.78
C GLU A 254 13.89 -25.55 -17.48
N ILE A 255 13.87 -24.58 -16.56
CA ILE A 255 13.24 -24.74 -15.25
C ILE A 255 11.72 -24.72 -15.47
N GLU A 256 11.06 -25.85 -15.25
CA GLU A 256 9.59 -25.91 -15.26
C GLU A 256 9.00 -24.82 -14.34
N GLY A 257 8.03 -24.06 -14.86
CA GLY A 257 7.37 -22.97 -14.13
C GLY A 257 7.89 -21.57 -14.47
N LEU A 258 9.01 -21.42 -15.21
CA LEU A 258 9.44 -20.09 -15.68
C LEU A 258 8.58 -19.62 -16.86
N GLU A 259 8.01 -20.53 -17.65
CA GLU A 259 7.05 -20.18 -18.71
C GLU A 259 5.83 -19.45 -18.13
N GLU A 260 5.33 -19.85 -16.96
CA GLU A 260 4.24 -19.16 -16.28
C GLU A 260 4.65 -17.74 -15.84
N ILE A 261 5.93 -17.54 -15.48
CA ILE A 261 6.47 -16.22 -15.12
C ILE A 261 6.66 -15.38 -16.38
N GLU A 262 7.11 -15.95 -17.48
CA GLU A 262 7.22 -15.27 -18.77
C GLU A 262 5.86 -14.83 -19.29
N GLU A 263 4.87 -15.71 -19.29
CA GLU A 263 3.49 -15.37 -19.66
C GLU A 263 2.92 -14.25 -18.78
N GLN A 264 3.20 -14.27 -17.46
CA GLN A 264 2.73 -13.23 -16.55
C GLN A 264 3.45 -11.89 -16.76
N LEU A 265 4.74 -11.89 -17.05
CA LEU A 265 5.52 -10.68 -17.33
C LEU A 265 5.21 -10.12 -18.72
N ASP A 266 5.08 -10.97 -19.74
CA ASP A 266 4.72 -10.57 -21.09
C ASP A 266 3.29 -10.06 -21.20
N SER A 267 2.35 -10.65 -20.44
CA SER A 267 0.99 -10.13 -20.37
C SER A 267 0.90 -8.73 -19.71
N HIS A 268 1.90 -8.35 -18.92
CA HIS A 268 2.01 -7.02 -18.34
C HIS A 268 2.81 -6.04 -19.21
N ASN A 269 3.74 -6.54 -20.04
CA ASN A 269 4.57 -5.71 -20.91
C ASN A 269 4.00 -5.53 -22.31
N SER A 270 3.13 -6.41 -22.77
CA SER A 270 2.42 -6.27 -24.04
C SER A 270 1.29 -5.24 -23.95
N PHE A 271 1.65 -3.98 -23.69
CA PHE A 271 0.83 -2.85 -24.09
C PHE A 271 1.00 -2.63 -25.60
N GLU A 272 0.62 -3.60 -26.40
CA GLU A 272 0.06 -3.27 -27.69
C GLU A 272 -1.25 -2.59 -27.42
N ALA A 273 -1.37 -1.36 -27.88
CA ALA A 273 -2.57 -0.55 -27.82
C ALA A 273 -3.68 -1.28 -28.57
N ASP A 274 -4.30 -2.25 -27.91
CA ASP A 274 -5.53 -2.82 -28.39
C ASP A 274 -6.60 -1.73 -28.20
N SER A 275 -7.05 -1.21 -29.32
CA SER A 275 -7.94 -0.06 -29.47
C SER A 275 -9.39 -0.39 -29.03
N ASN A 276 -9.57 -1.30 -28.09
CA ASN A 276 -10.87 -1.60 -27.52
C ASN A 276 -10.95 -1.10 -26.05
N PRO A 277 -11.57 0.07 -25.79
CA PRO A 277 -11.70 0.60 -24.44
C PRO A 277 -12.60 -0.23 -23.51
N ASP A 278 -13.33 -1.21 -24.05
CA ASP A 278 -14.31 -2.02 -23.31
C ASP A 278 -13.82 -3.44 -22.96
N ALA A 279 -12.58 -3.80 -23.26
CA ALA A 279 -12.05 -5.10 -22.88
C ALA A 279 -11.86 -5.20 -21.37
N PRO A 280 -12.41 -6.20 -20.67
CA PRO A 280 -12.25 -6.34 -19.23
C PRO A 280 -10.78 -6.67 -18.91
N ARG A 281 -10.08 -5.74 -18.24
CA ARG A 281 -8.75 -5.99 -17.71
C ARG A 281 -8.80 -7.19 -16.77
N LYS A 282 -7.99 -8.21 -17.00
CA LYS A 282 -7.77 -9.31 -16.04
C LYS A 282 -7.03 -8.75 -14.83
N LEU A 283 -7.77 -8.30 -13.84
CA LEU A 283 -7.22 -7.86 -12.56
C LEU A 283 -7.01 -9.08 -11.67
N ALA A 284 -5.80 -9.22 -11.14
CA ALA A 284 -5.52 -10.20 -10.10
C ALA A 284 -6.40 -9.91 -8.86
N THR A 285 -6.96 -10.94 -8.28
CA THR A 285 -8.03 -10.85 -7.29
C THR A 285 -7.52 -10.93 -5.86
N TYR A 286 -8.09 -10.12 -4.98
CA TYR A 286 -7.68 -9.88 -3.60
C TYR A 286 -8.52 -10.62 -2.56
N ASP A 287 -8.89 -11.87 -2.82
CA ASP A 287 -9.92 -12.54 -2.04
C ASP A 287 -9.49 -13.24 -0.75
N ASP A 288 -8.17 -13.35 -0.50
CA ASP A 288 -7.65 -14.18 0.57
C ASP A 288 -7.25 -13.41 1.85
N LEU A 289 -7.81 -12.23 2.10
CA LEU A 289 -7.38 -11.38 3.21
C LEU A 289 -8.33 -11.33 4.41
N ASP A 290 -9.42 -12.04 4.38
CA ASP A 290 -10.52 -11.91 5.34
C ASP A 290 -10.82 -13.18 6.16
N ASP A 291 -9.78 -13.90 6.65
CA ASP A 291 -9.94 -14.87 7.76
C ASP A 291 -8.91 -14.59 8.86
#